data_500c0010cb4e61b7b45d1b5100cd3b32
#
_entry.id   500c0010cb4e61b7b45d1b5100cd3b32
#
_cell.length_a   1.000
_cell.length_b   1.000
_cell.length_c   1.000
_cell.angle_alpha   90.00
_cell.angle_beta   90.00
_cell.angle_gamma   90.00
#
_symmetry.space_group_name_H-M   'P 1'
#
loop_
_entity.id
_entity.type
_entity.pdbx_description
1 polymer ?
#
loop_
_entity_poly.entity_id
_entity_poly.type
_entity_poly.pdbx_seq_one_letter_code
_entity_poly.pdbx_strand_id
1 'polypeptide(L)'
;MNNFEIIETRVAQVRAELAMQELDAFIVPHDDEHLGEYIPAYAERLDWITGFNGSAGVAIIMTQRAALFVDGRYTVQARMQTPAELFEFLHLNEDPHVQWLAEQLPSGSRVGFDARLHSLTWYKNAKAVLADRGIELIRVEQNPIDQHWSDRPEPTKSPVILYSEELAGQSSQSKREQLAADLRKRGLDAVLLTQAEPINWLLNLRGRDIDRLPVVLGFAVLYANTSMDFFVDTDKIDCFAFTQHVGQDVSVYPIDKLGDVLQRIGEDQQKVLADPDSANAWTQLVMEEAGAILVAGQDPTMLPKACKNEIELTGMRAAHLRDGVAMTRFLAWLDRLVASGEFEGVDEGTLAEQVEAFRREQEHYVEPSFDTISALGPNAAMCHYHHTNGTPRAFGQDSLYLLDSGAQYMDGTTDITRTIKVGEVSDEQKAMFTRVLQGHIALDQARFPRGTAGIQLDVLARMPLWQAGYNYDHGTGHGVGHFLSVHEGPQRIAPKGSMVALQPGMVLSNEPGYYREDGFGIRCENLVVVTELEQVGELPMLGFERLTYVPFDTRLIDRSLLSPAEFRWINEYHVEVFRRLSPLLEGEDLAWLEQATSLI
;
A
#
# COMPACT_ATOMS: atom_id res chain seq x y z
N MET A 1 14.69 27.38 -12.96
CA MET A 1 13.52 27.75 -12.14
C MET A 1 13.60 26.92 -10.88
N ASN A 2 13.29 27.50 -9.75
CA ASN A 2 13.07 26.77 -8.50
C ASN A 2 11.83 25.87 -8.66
N ASN A 3 11.73 24.77 -7.94
CA ASN A 3 10.59 23.83 -8.06
C ASN A 3 9.23 24.54 -7.85
N PHE A 4 9.15 25.49 -6.94
CA PHE A 4 7.94 26.28 -6.66
C PHE A 4 7.54 27.22 -7.82
N GLU A 5 8.49 27.80 -8.54
CA GLU A 5 8.21 28.60 -9.76
C GLU A 5 7.64 27.72 -10.89
N ILE A 6 8.05 26.47 -10.98
CA ILE A 6 7.50 25.49 -11.93
C ILE A 6 6.04 25.18 -11.57
N ILE A 7 5.74 24.91 -10.31
CA ILE A 7 4.39 24.64 -9.82
C ILE A 7 3.47 25.86 -10.08
N GLU A 8 3.93 27.08 -9.80
CA GLU A 8 3.18 28.30 -10.10
C GLU A 8 2.81 28.40 -11.58
N THR A 9 3.75 28.09 -12.46
CA THR A 9 3.52 28.09 -13.92
C THR A 9 2.50 27.02 -14.30
N ARG A 10 2.59 25.81 -13.77
CA ARG A 10 1.66 24.70 -14.03
C ARG A 10 0.24 25.02 -13.56
N VAL A 11 0.09 25.58 -12.35
CA VAL A 11 -1.22 26.04 -11.84
C VAL A 11 -1.83 27.12 -12.74
N ALA A 12 -1.03 28.06 -13.23
CA ALA A 12 -1.51 29.09 -14.16
C ALA A 12 -1.98 28.48 -15.50
N GLN A 13 -1.26 27.49 -16.04
CA GLN A 13 -1.64 26.77 -17.25
C GLN A 13 -2.97 26.01 -17.06
N VAL A 14 -3.12 25.27 -15.97
CA VAL A 14 -4.36 24.55 -15.66
C VAL A 14 -5.53 25.53 -15.50
N ARG A 15 -5.35 26.67 -14.82
CA ARG A 15 -6.38 27.70 -14.71
C ARG A 15 -6.81 28.27 -16.08
N ALA A 16 -5.87 28.45 -17.00
CA ALA A 16 -6.20 28.86 -18.37
C ALA A 16 -7.04 27.80 -19.09
N GLU A 17 -6.71 26.51 -18.88
CA GLU A 17 -7.48 25.39 -19.44
C GLU A 17 -8.87 25.30 -18.84
N LEU A 18 -9.03 25.51 -17.51
CA LEU A 18 -10.35 25.59 -16.88
C LEU A 18 -11.23 26.66 -17.51
N ALA A 19 -10.66 27.83 -17.81
CA ALA A 19 -11.39 28.90 -18.47
C ALA A 19 -11.84 28.51 -19.89
N MET A 20 -11.02 27.76 -20.64
CA MET A 20 -11.38 27.26 -21.98
C MET A 20 -12.49 26.21 -21.93
N GLN A 21 -12.50 25.37 -20.91
CA GLN A 21 -13.52 24.33 -20.67
C GLN A 21 -14.75 24.87 -19.90
N GLU A 22 -14.79 26.17 -19.59
CA GLU A 22 -15.84 26.84 -18.81
C GLU A 22 -16.04 26.17 -17.44
N LEU A 23 -14.95 25.86 -16.71
CA LEU A 23 -14.95 25.27 -15.39
C LEU A 23 -14.48 26.28 -14.34
N ASP A 24 -15.11 26.27 -13.17
CA ASP A 24 -14.73 27.10 -12.03
C ASP A 24 -13.71 26.42 -11.10
N ALA A 25 -13.69 25.09 -11.12
CA ALA A 25 -12.73 24.28 -10.39
C ALA A 25 -12.50 22.92 -11.07
N PHE A 26 -11.35 22.29 -10.75
CA PHE A 26 -11.03 20.92 -11.14
C PHE A 26 -10.47 20.13 -9.96
N ILE A 27 -10.92 18.88 -9.79
CA ILE A 27 -10.50 17.99 -8.72
C ILE A 27 -9.43 17.02 -9.27
N VAL A 28 -8.28 16.98 -8.60
CA VAL A 28 -7.12 16.18 -8.98
C VAL A 28 -6.83 15.19 -7.84
N PRO A 29 -7.25 13.93 -7.93
CA PRO A 29 -6.87 12.92 -6.95
C PRO A 29 -5.44 12.44 -7.20
N HIS A 30 -4.90 11.70 -6.21
CA HIS A 30 -3.68 10.91 -6.40
C HIS A 30 -3.88 9.76 -7.39
N ASP A 31 -5.06 9.14 -7.35
CA ASP A 31 -5.39 7.91 -8.05
C ASP A 31 -5.11 7.96 -9.56
N ASP A 32 -4.78 6.79 -10.14
CA ASP A 32 -4.73 6.51 -11.58
C ASP A 32 -6.05 5.88 -12.09
N GLU A 33 -6.04 5.38 -13.31
CA GLU A 33 -7.20 4.73 -13.95
C GLU A 33 -7.59 3.39 -13.31
N HIS A 34 -6.70 2.81 -12.48
CA HIS A 34 -6.90 1.56 -11.74
C HIS A 34 -7.27 1.80 -10.27
N LEU A 35 -7.28 3.06 -9.82
CA LEU A 35 -7.50 3.49 -8.44
C LEU A 35 -6.49 2.83 -7.47
N GLY A 36 -5.23 2.77 -7.89
CA GLY A 36 -4.12 2.19 -7.14
C GLY A 36 -3.54 3.15 -6.08
N GLU A 37 -3.04 2.61 -4.97
CA GLU A 37 -2.23 3.39 -4.01
C GLU A 37 -0.84 3.69 -4.58
N TYR A 38 -0.25 2.75 -5.30
CA TYR A 38 0.98 2.93 -6.06
C TYR A 38 0.60 3.09 -7.54
N ILE A 39 1.07 4.17 -8.15
CA ILE A 39 0.71 4.53 -9.52
C ILE A 39 1.96 4.69 -10.39
N PRO A 40 1.86 4.48 -11.70
CA PRO A 40 2.99 4.68 -12.59
C PRO A 40 3.33 6.16 -12.73
N ALA A 41 4.60 6.46 -13.02
CA ALA A 41 5.12 7.83 -13.14
C ALA A 41 4.31 8.72 -14.11
N TYR A 42 3.73 8.14 -15.17
CA TYR A 42 2.90 8.90 -16.11
C TYR A 42 1.53 9.32 -15.54
N ALA A 43 1.12 8.73 -14.40
CA ALA A 43 -0.15 9.03 -13.73
C ALA A 43 -0.02 10.02 -12.57
N GLU A 44 1.19 10.40 -12.17
CA GLU A 44 1.53 11.30 -11.04
C GLU A 44 1.05 12.75 -11.26
N ARG A 45 -0.25 12.92 -11.54
CA ARG A 45 -0.86 14.23 -11.81
C ARG A 45 -0.87 15.12 -10.58
N LEU A 46 -1.06 14.52 -9.39
CA LEU A 46 -1.04 15.26 -8.13
C LEU A 46 0.34 15.84 -7.84
N ASP A 47 1.41 15.04 -7.98
CA ASP A 47 2.78 15.52 -7.86
C ASP A 47 3.09 16.59 -8.91
N TRP A 48 2.72 16.38 -10.16
CA TRP A 48 2.98 17.36 -11.21
C TRP A 48 2.40 18.73 -10.89
N ILE A 49 1.16 18.82 -10.36
CA ILE A 49 0.49 20.12 -10.11
C ILE A 49 0.84 20.74 -8.76
N THR A 50 1.25 19.94 -7.76
CA THR A 50 1.48 20.40 -6.38
C THR A 50 2.93 20.29 -5.92
N GLY A 51 3.72 19.38 -6.52
CA GLY A 51 5.03 18.94 -6.03
C GLY A 51 4.93 17.93 -4.87
N PHE A 52 3.72 17.58 -4.44
CA PHE A 52 3.49 16.59 -3.38
C PHE A 52 3.43 15.18 -3.95
N ASN A 53 4.35 14.31 -3.54
CA ASN A 53 4.53 12.94 -4.01
C ASN A 53 4.16 11.86 -2.99
N GLY A 54 3.30 12.17 -2.02
CA GLY A 54 2.77 11.17 -1.08
C GLY A 54 1.66 10.31 -1.71
N SER A 55 1.46 9.09 -1.22
CA SER A 55 0.53 8.09 -1.79
C SER A 55 -0.96 8.33 -1.48
N ALA A 56 -1.32 9.45 -0.86
CA ALA A 56 -2.72 9.80 -0.61
C ALA A 56 -2.90 11.31 -0.54
N GLY A 57 -3.76 11.84 -1.40
CA GLY A 57 -4.06 13.26 -1.43
C GLY A 57 -5.02 13.64 -2.55
N VAL A 58 -5.59 14.84 -2.43
CA VAL A 58 -6.45 15.45 -3.45
C VAL A 58 -6.10 16.93 -3.55
N ALA A 59 -5.83 17.42 -4.74
CA ALA A 59 -5.75 18.86 -4.99
C ALA A 59 -7.06 19.38 -5.62
N ILE A 60 -7.44 20.58 -5.26
CA ILE A 60 -8.52 21.32 -5.91
C ILE A 60 -7.93 22.60 -6.48
N ILE A 61 -8.00 22.75 -7.81
CA ILE A 61 -7.56 23.94 -8.52
C ILE A 61 -8.81 24.76 -8.90
N MET A 62 -8.93 25.93 -8.32
CA MET A 62 -9.97 26.91 -8.64
C MET A 62 -9.37 28.06 -9.45
N THR A 63 -10.21 28.90 -10.04
CA THR A 63 -9.78 30.06 -10.84
C THR A 63 -8.86 31.01 -10.08
N GLN A 64 -9.02 31.17 -8.76
CA GLN A 64 -8.24 32.11 -7.93
C GLN A 64 -7.56 31.45 -6.71
N ARG A 65 -7.98 30.26 -6.32
CA ARG A 65 -7.49 29.53 -5.13
C ARG A 65 -7.05 28.13 -5.52
N ALA A 66 -6.25 27.50 -4.67
CA ALA A 66 -5.98 26.08 -4.74
C ALA A 66 -5.88 25.52 -3.30
N ALA A 67 -6.22 24.25 -3.16
CA ALA A 67 -6.12 23.54 -1.88
C ALA A 67 -5.52 22.16 -2.10
N LEU A 68 -4.73 21.69 -1.13
CA LEU A 68 -4.19 20.35 -1.07
C LEU A 68 -4.67 19.68 0.22
N PHE A 69 -5.37 18.56 0.05
CA PHE A 69 -5.88 17.72 1.13
C PHE A 69 -4.99 16.49 1.26
N VAL A 70 -4.45 16.24 2.44
CA VAL A 70 -3.61 15.06 2.75
C VAL A 70 -4.08 14.42 4.05
N ASP A 71 -3.80 13.14 4.24
CA ASP A 71 -4.09 12.48 5.52
C ASP A 71 -2.98 12.70 6.56
N GLY A 72 -3.17 12.17 7.77
CA GLY A 72 -2.26 12.41 8.89
C GLY A 72 -0.81 11.96 8.68
N ARG A 73 -0.57 11.06 7.72
CA ARG A 73 0.78 10.59 7.36
C ARG A 73 1.62 11.67 6.68
N TYR A 74 0.98 12.62 6.01
CA TYR A 74 1.63 13.54 5.06
C TYR A 74 1.53 15.03 5.43
N THR A 75 0.99 15.39 6.60
CA THR A 75 0.78 16.79 7.00
C THR A 75 2.06 17.63 7.03
N VAL A 76 3.19 17.04 7.39
CA VAL A 76 4.51 17.69 7.39
C VAL A 76 5.09 17.73 5.96
N GLN A 77 5.08 16.61 5.27
CA GLN A 77 5.65 16.47 3.92
C GLN A 77 4.99 17.42 2.91
N ALA A 78 3.66 17.51 2.91
CA ALA A 78 2.91 18.39 2.01
C ALA A 78 3.38 19.86 2.13
N ARG A 79 3.58 20.36 3.37
CA ARG A 79 4.04 21.72 3.62
C ARG A 79 5.48 21.97 3.19
N MET A 80 6.32 20.92 3.15
CA MET A 80 7.70 21.02 2.68
C MET A 80 7.82 21.01 1.16
N GLN A 81 6.93 20.32 0.48
CA GLN A 81 7.01 20.07 -0.96
C GLN A 81 6.16 21.03 -1.81
N THR A 82 5.08 21.58 -1.24
CA THR A 82 4.10 22.39 -1.94
C THR A 82 4.18 23.87 -1.52
N PRO A 83 4.15 24.85 -2.47
CA PRO A 83 4.24 26.27 -2.14
C PRO A 83 3.01 26.76 -1.36
N ALA A 84 3.22 27.18 -0.10
CA ALA A 84 2.16 27.64 0.82
C ALA A 84 1.49 28.96 0.35
N GLU A 85 2.11 29.71 -0.54
CA GLU A 85 1.52 30.93 -1.12
C GLU A 85 0.43 30.59 -2.16
N LEU A 86 0.46 29.39 -2.74
CA LEU A 86 -0.50 28.95 -3.78
C LEU A 86 -1.58 28.04 -3.24
N PHE A 87 -1.25 27.19 -2.25
CA PHE A 87 -2.13 26.14 -1.77
C PHE A 87 -2.50 26.31 -0.29
N GLU A 88 -3.78 26.16 0.01
CA GLU A 88 -4.28 25.94 1.36
C GLU A 88 -4.10 24.44 1.71
N PHE A 89 -3.59 24.15 2.92
CA PHE A 89 -3.41 22.78 3.38
C PHE A 89 -4.54 22.36 4.32
N LEU A 90 -5.20 21.25 4.00
CA LEU A 90 -6.36 20.73 4.69
C LEU A 90 -6.20 19.24 4.98
N HIS A 91 -6.95 18.73 5.95
CA HIS A 91 -6.86 17.34 6.36
C HIS A 91 -7.94 16.49 5.67
N LEU A 92 -7.54 15.49 4.88
CA LEU A 92 -8.44 14.68 4.04
C LEU A 92 -9.59 14.00 4.80
N ASN A 93 -9.34 13.59 6.05
CA ASN A 93 -10.33 12.89 6.89
C ASN A 93 -11.18 13.83 7.76
N GLU A 94 -10.73 15.06 8.02
CA GLU A 94 -11.41 16.03 8.87
C GLU A 94 -12.16 17.08 8.06
N ASP A 95 -11.60 17.42 6.89
CA ASP A 95 -12.13 18.40 5.95
C ASP A 95 -12.55 17.70 4.65
N PRO A 96 -13.77 17.15 4.53
CA PRO A 96 -14.21 16.49 3.32
C PRO A 96 -14.14 17.43 2.12
N HIS A 97 -13.23 17.16 1.18
CA HIS A 97 -12.83 18.07 0.10
C HIS A 97 -14.00 18.52 -0.81
N VAL A 98 -15.00 17.66 -1.05
CA VAL A 98 -16.18 18.02 -1.86
C VAL A 98 -17.10 18.99 -1.11
N GLN A 99 -17.33 18.79 0.21
CA GLN A 99 -18.08 19.72 1.05
C GLN A 99 -17.37 21.06 1.14
N TRP A 100 -16.07 21.04 1.41
CA TRP A 100 -15.26 22.25 1.42
C TRP A 100 -15.41 23.02 0.10
N LEU A 101 -15.28 22.33 -1.04
CA LEU A 101 -15.43 22.95 -2.37
C LEU A 101 -16.81 23.54 -2.57
N ALA A 102 -17.87 22.83 -2.17
CA ALA A 102 -19.26 23.31 -2.25
C ALA A 102 -19.53 24.59 -1.42
N GLU A 103 -18.73 24.84 -0.38
CA GLU A 103 -18.78 26.06 0.42
C GLU A 103 -17.99 27.22 -0.18
N GLN A 104 -17.01 26.96 -1.04
CA GLN A 104 -16.17 27.97 -1.68
C GLN A 104 -16.79 28.54 -2.96
N LEU A 105 -17.70 27.81 -3.61
CA LEU A 105 -18.24 28.16 -4.92
C LEU A 105 -19.67 28.68 -4.85
N PRO A 106 -20.05 29.69 -5.67
CA PRO A 106 -21.43 30.12 -5.78
C PRO A 106 -22.30 29.11 -6.54
N SER A 107 -23.62 29.18 -6.32
CA SER A 107 -24.59 28.44 -7.12
C SER A 107 -24.45 28.77 -8.61
N GLY A 108 -24.55 27.77 -9.47
CA GLY A 108 -24.34 27.85 -10.91
C GLY A 108 -22.91 27.58 -11.35
N SER A 109 -21.98 27.36 -10.41
CA SER A 109 -20.60 26.98 -10.74
C SER A 109 -20.52 25.59 -11.34
N ARG A 110 -19.45 25.35 -12.12
CA ARG A 110 -19.17 24.09 -12.82
C ARG A 110 -17.83 23.52 -12.33
N VAL A 111 -17.86 22.31 -11.76
CA VAL A 111 -16.68 21.60 -11.22
C VAL A 111 -16.33 20.44 -12.15
N GLY A 112 -15.12 20.47 -12.69
CA GLY A 112 -14.60 19.39 -13.53
C GLY A 112 -14.01 18.23 -12.71
N PHE A 113 -14.16 17.01 -13.21
CA PHE A 113 -13.48 15.81 -12.72
C PHE A 113 -13.23 14.83 -13.86
N ASP A 114 -12.16 14.03 -13.75
CA ASP A 114 -11.89 12.92 -14.68
C ASP A 114 -12.51 11.63 -14.14
N ALA A 115 -13.51 11.08 -14.84
CA ALA A 115 -14.23 9.90 -14.41
C ALA A 115 -13.36 8.61 -14.39
N ARG A 116 -12.20 8.63 -15.03
CA ARG A 116 -11.24 7.52 -14.98
C ARG A 116 -10.45 7.45 -13.68
N LEU A 117 -10.36 8.59 -12.96
CA LEU A 117 -9.54 8.74 -11.75
C LEU A 117 -10.38 8.75 -10.46
N HIS A 118 -11.66 8.42 -10.52
CA HIS A 118 -12.54 8.41 -9.35
C HIS A 118 -13.46 7.18 -9.40
N SER A 119 -13.81 6.66 -8.21
CA SER A 119 -14.78 5.58 -8.09
C SER A 119 -16.22 6.03 -8.39
N LEU A 120 -17.10 5.08 -8.71
CA LEU A 120 -18.52 5.40 -8.94
C LEU A 120 -19.20 5.91 -7.65
N THR A 121 -18.84 5.35 -6.50
CA THR A 121 -19.33 5.82 -5.19
C THR A 121 -18.94 7.27 -4.95
N TRP A 122 -17.68 7.62 -5.17
CA TRP A 122 -17.22 9.00 -5.05
C TRP A 122 -18.01 9.93 -5.99
N TYR A 123 -18.14 9.56 -7.26
CA TYR A 123 -18.89 10.35 -8.24
C TYR A 123 -20.33 10.63 -7.81
N LYS A 124 -21.06 9.59 -7.37
CA LYS A 124 -22.45 9.73 -6.93
C LYS A 124 -22.57 10.65 -5.70
N ASN A 125 -21.67 10.48 -4.73
CA ASN A 125 -21.64 11.31 -3.52
C ASN A 125 -21.26 12.75 -3.84
N ALA A 126 -20.21 12.98 -4.63
CA ALA A 126 -19.78 14.33 -5.03
C ALA A 126 -20.87 15.05 -5.80
N LYS A 127 -21.51 14.36 -6.75
CA LYS A 127 -22.64 14.92 -7.52
C LYS A 127 -23.80 15.35 -6.62
N ALA A 128 -24.16 14.55 -5.63
CA ALA A 128 -25.23 14.89 -4.70
C ALA A 128 -24.88 16.11 -3.84
N VAL A 129 -23.68 16.13 -3.23
CA VAL A 129 -23.21 17.24 -2.38
C VAL A 129 -23.16 18.56 -3.15
N LEU A 130 -22.62 18.57 -4.36
CA LEU A 130 -22.52 19.77 -5.19
C LEU A 130 -23.89 20.24 -5.68
N ALA A 131 -24.77 19.31 -6.09
CA ALA A 131 -26.12 19.62 -6.56
C ALA A 131 -26.98 20.29 -5.47
N ASP A 132 -26.82 19.92 -4.19
CA ASP A 132 -27.51 20.56 -3.05
C ASP A 132 -27.16 22.05 -2.90
N ARG A 133 -26.04 22.50 -3.47
CA ARG A 133 -25.60 23.90 -3.53
C ARG A 133 -25.84 24.54 -4.89
N GLY A 134 -26.48 23.82 -5.83
CA GLY A 134 -26.72 24.28 -7.20
C GLY A 134 -25.45 24.36 -8.04
N ILE A 135 -24.45 23.55 -7.74
CA ILE A 135 -23.17 23.42 -8.46
C ILE A 135 -23.23 22.16 -9.32
N GLU A 136 -22.77 22.27 -10.57
CA GLU A 136 -22.76 21.16 -11.51
C GLU A 136 -21.40 20.42 -11.49
N LEU A 137 -21.43 19.10 -11.40
CA LEU A 137 -20.25 18.24 -11.54
C LEU A 137 -20.13 17.76 -12.99
N ILE A 138 -19.05 18.13 -13.68
CA ILE A 138 -18.83 17.94 -15.11
C ILE A 138 -17.77 16.85 -15.33
N ARG A 139 -18.14 15.80 -16.04
CA ARG A 139 -17.18 14.80 -16.56
C ARG A 139 -16.39 15.43 -17.71
N VAL A 140 -15.08 15.64 -17.50
CA VAL A 140 -14.22 16.14 -18.59
C VAL A 140 -13.87 15.01 -19.56
N GLU A 141 -13.79 15.33 -20.85
CA GLU A 141 -13.31 14.38 -21.87
C GLU A 141 -11.77 14.37 -21.92
N GLN A 142 -11.16 15.53 -21.69
CA GLN A 142 -9.73 15.74 -21.69
C GLN A 142 -9.30 16.31 -20.34
N ASN A 143 -8.40 15.60 -19.67
CA ASN A 143 -7.89 16.06 -18.39
C ASN A 143 -7.07 17.35 -18.56
N PRO A 144 -7.40 18.43 -17.84
CA PRO A 144 -6.69 19.72 -17.97
C PRO A 144 -5.18 19.64 -17.70
N ILE A 145 -4.73 18.71 -16.84
CA ILE A 145 -3.30 18.49 -16.58
C ILE A 145 -2.62 17.86 -17.79
N ASP A 146 -3.20 16.81 -18.35
CA ASP A 146 -2.63 16.04 -19.46
C ASP A 146 -2.41 16.91 -20.71
N GLN A 147 -3.17 18.00 -20.89
CA GLN A 147 -3.01 18.96 -21.98
C GLN A 147 -1.72 19.80 -21.86
N HIS A 148 -1.19 19.95 -20.64
CA HIS A 148 -0.04 20.80 -20.36
C HIS A 148 1.20 20.05 -19.88
N TRP A 149 1.09 18.74 -19.63
CA TRP A 149 2.19 17.92 -19.17
C TRP A 149 3.06 17.43 -20.36
N SER A 150 3.85 18.34 -20.91
CA SER A 150 4.63 18.09 -22.14
C SER A 150 5.78 17.08 -21.97
N ASP A 151 6.28 16.93 -20.75
CA ASP A 151 7.34 16.00 -20.35
C ASP A 151 6.80 14.78 -19.60
N ARG A 152 5.52 14.45 -19.81
CA ARG A 152 4.87 13.29 -19.20
C ARG A 152 5.64 12.01 -19.53
N PRO A 153 6.01 11.22 -18.51
CA PRO A 153 6.68 9.94 -18.75
C PRO A 153 5.87 9.01 -19.64
N GLU A 154 6.55 8.24 -20.46
CA GLU A 154 5.90 7.20 -21.26
C GLU A 154 5.64 5.95 -20.39
N PRO A 155 4.54 5.23 -20.61
CA PRO A 155 4.31 3.93 -19.98
C PRO A 155 5.45 2.96 -20.28
N THR A 156 5.84 2.17 -19.27
CA THR A 156 6.87 1.14 -19.48
C THR A 156 6.43 0.10 -20.50
N LYS A 157 7.39 -0.42 -21.27
CA LYS A 157 7.21 -1.50 -22.26
C LYS A 157 7.83 -2.82 -21.81
N SER A 158 8.05 -2.97 -20.51
CA SER A 158 8.58 -4.21 -19.96
C SER A 158 7.67 -5.39 -20.28
N PRO A 159 8.23 -6.53 -20.73
CA PRO A 159 7.41 -7.71 -21.03
C PRO A 159 6.68 -8.25 -19.80
N VAL A 160 5.52 -8.83 -20.04
CA VAL A 160 4.76 -9.58 -19.03
C VAL A 160 5.57 -10.78 -18.55
N ILE A 161 5.61 -10.99 -17.25
CA ILE A 161 6.22 -12.14 -16.59
C ILE A 161 5.11 -13.17 -16.35
N LEU A 162 5.23 -14.35 -16.96
CA LEU A 162 4.32 -15.46 -16.73
C LEU A 162 4.70 -16.15 -15.41
N TYR A 163 3.83 -16.01 -14.41
CA TYR A 163 4.08 -16.48 -13.04
C TYR A 163 3.67 -17.95 -12.92
N SER A 164 4.62 -18.83 -12.62
CA SER A 164 4.39 -20.27 -12.69
C SER A 164 3.37 -20.78 -11.67
N GLU A 165 2.65 -21.85 -12.01
CA GLU A 165 1.73 -22.53 -11.09
C GLU A 165 2.45 -23.14 -9.88
N GLU A 166 3.74 -23.49 -10.03
CA GLU A 166 4.57 -23.97 -8.92
C GLU A 166 4.73 -22.94 -7.80
N LEU A 167 4.70 -21.65 -8.15
CA LEU A 167 4.75 -20.53 -7.20
C LEU A 167 3.34 -20.03 -6.80
N ALA A 168 2.40 -20.04 -7.75
CA ALA A 168 1.03 -19.54 -7.53
C ALA A 168 0.13 -20.57 -6.82
N GLY A 169 0.48 -21.87 -6.86
CA GLY A 169 -0.29 -22.96 -6.26
C GLY A 169 -1.62 -23.29 -6.93
N GLN A 170 -2.04 -22.51 -7.92
CA GLN A 170 -3.29 -22.70 -8.66
C GLN A 170 -3.19 -22.09 -10.05
N SER A 171 -3.70 -22.79 -11.07
CA SER A 171 -3.71 -22.28 -12.44
C SER A 171 -4.71 -21.13 -12.61
N SER A 172 -4.44 -20.24 -13.57
CA SER A 172 -5.37 -19.17 -13.98
C SER A 172 -6.74 -19.73 -14.39
N GLN A 173 -6.75 -20.84 -15.12
CA GLN A 173 -8.00 -21.50 -15.54
C GLN A 173 -8.84 -21.88 -14.31
N SER A 174 -8.25 -22.58 -13.33
CA SER A 174 -8.96 -22.99 -12.11
C SER A 174 -9.53 -21.81 -11.32
N LYS A 175 -8.78 -20.70 -11.21
CA LYS A 175 -9.24 -19.46 -10.56
C LYS A 175 -10.45 -18.86 -11.29
N ARG A 176 -10.40 -18.76 -12.63
CA ARG A 176 -11.50 -18.24 -13.45
C ARG A 176 -12.75 -19.12 -13.38
N GLU A 177 -12.59 -20.45 -13.39
CA GLU A 177 -13.70 -21.40 -13.26
C GLU A 177 -14.44 -21.23 -11.93
N GLN A 178 -13.73 -21.02 -10.82
CA GLN A 178 -14.32 -20.78 -9.50
C GLN A 178 -15.13 -19.48 -9.48
N LEU A 179 -14.57 -18.39 -9.97
CA LEU A 179 -15.25 -17.09 -10.03
C LEU A 179 -16.46 -17.13 -10.98
N ALA A 180 -16.32 -17.74 -12.16
CA ALA A 180 -17.42 -17.90 -13.10
C ALA A 180 -18.55 -18.76 -12.53
N ALA A 181 -18.25 -19.78 -11.70
CA ALA A 181 -19.25 -20.55 -10.99
C ALA A 181 -20.05 -19.70 -9.99
N ASP A 182 -19.39 -18.76 -9.30
CA ASP A 182 -20.07 -17.81 -8.41
C ASP A 182 -20.95 -16.83 -9.19
N LEU A 183 -20.47 -16.28 -10.30
CA LEU A 183 -21.27 -15.43 -11.19
C LEU A 183 -22.55 -16.16 -11.64
N ARG A 184 -22.44 -17.41 -12.09
CA ARG A 184 -23.63 -18.23 -12.48
C ARG A 184 -24.63 -18.42 -11.34
N LYS A 185 -24.13 -18.71 -10.11
CA LYS A 185 -25.01 -18.83 -8.92
C LYS A 185 -25.79 -17.55 -8.65
N ARG A 186 -25.17 -16.40 -8.88
CA ARG A 186 -25.75 -15.08 -8.66
C ARG A 186 -26.61 -14.60 -9.83
N GLY A 187 -26.65 -15.35 -10.94
CA GLY A 187 -27.38 -14.98 -12.16
C GLY A 187 -26.79 -13.75 -12.87
N LEU A 188 -25.46 -13.64 -12.83
CA LEU A 188 -24.67 -12.58 -13.45
C LEU A 188 -24.02 -13.10 -14.74
N ASP A 189 -23.91 -12.25 -15.74
CA ASP A 189 -23.31 -12.58 -17.03
C ASP A 189 -21.79 -12.36 -17.04
N ALA A 190 -21.32 -11.34 -16.31
CA ALA A 190 -19.90 -10.97 -16.25
C ALA A 190 -19.54 -10.23 -14.96
N VAL A 191 -18.23 -10.07 -14.73
CA VAL A 191 -17.64 -9.12 -13.77
C VAL A 191 -16.62 -8.25 -14.46
N LEU A 192 -16.66 -6.95 -14.17
CA LEU A 192 -15.64 -5.98 -14.55
C LEU A 192 -14.54 -5.96 -13.48
N LEU A 193 -13.29 -6.11 -13.89
CA LEU A 193 -12.09 -6.02 -13.06
C LEU A 193 -11.23 -4.86 -13.55
N THR A 194 -10.88 -3.94 -12.67
CA THR A 194 -10.11 -2.73 -13.01
C THR A 194 -8.83 -2.57 -12.20
N GLN A 195 -8.73 -3.22 -11.05
CA GLN A 195 -7.52 -3.18 -10.23
C GLN A 195 -6.45 -4.13 -10.77
N ALA A 196 -5.20 -3.66 -10.78
CA ALA A 196 -4.09 -4.42 -11.37
C ALA A 196 -3.78 -5.71 -10.61
N GLU A 197 -3.68 -5.68 -9.28
CA GLU A 197 -3.29 -6.84 -8.47
C GLU A 197 -4.29 -8.01 -8.59
N PRO A 198 -5.61 -7.80 -8.51
CA PRO A 198 -6.60 -8.85 -8.76
C PRO A 198 -6.46 -9.52 -10.13
N ILE A 199 -6.28 -8.73 -11.18
CA ILE A 199 -6.11 -9.23 -12.55
C ILE A 199 -4.83 -10.05 -12.66
N ASN A 200 -3.71 -9.53 -12.12
CA ASN A 200 -2.42 -10.23 -12.13
C ASN A 200 -2.46 -11.52 -11.32
N TRP A 201 -3.13 -11.53 -10.17
CA TRP A 201 -3.37 -12.75 -9.40
C TRP A 201 -4.23 -13.76 -10.18
N LEU A 202 -5.30 -13.31 -10.81
CA LEU A 202 -6.24 -14.17 -11.54
C LEU A 202 -5.59 -14.84 -12.76
N LEU A 203 -4.77 -14.09 -13.50
CA LEU A 203 -4.09 -14.57 -14.70
C LEU A 203 -2.71 -15.19 -14.41
N ASN A 204 -2.25 -15.20 -13.16
CA ASN A 204 -0.88 -15.57 -12.79
C ASN A 204 0.15 -14.80 -13.62
N LEU A 205 0.04 -13.49 -13.59
CA LEU A 205 0.97 -12.57 -14.25
C LEU A 205 1.73 -11.74 -13.22
N ARG A 206 2.91 -11.28 -13.62
CA ARG A 206 3.65 -10.21 -12.97
C ARG A 206 4.20 -9.27 -14.03
N GLY A 207 4.62 -8.10 -13.63
CA GLY A 207 5.17 -7.11 -14.54
C GLY A 207 6.03 -6.08 -13.83
N ARG A 208 6.32 -4.99 -14.52
CA ARG A 208 7.12 -3.87 -14.02
C ARG A 208 6.53 -2.54 -14.48
N ASP A 209 5.21 -2.42 -14.44
CA ASP A 209 4.53 -1.22 -14.88
C ASP A 209 4.52 -0.13 -13.81
N ILE A 210 4.67 -0.54 -12.56
CA ILE A 210 4.82 0.31 -11.39
C ILE A 210 6.08 -0.11 -10.64
N ASP A 211 6.90 0.82 -10.23
CA ASP A 211 8.09 0.53 -9.42
C ASP A 211 7.68 -0.09 -8.07
N ARG A 212 8.42 -1.09 -7.61
CA ARG A 212 8.18 -1.81 -6.35
C ARG A 212 6.91 -2.69 -6.32
N LEU A 213 6.05 -2.58 -7.31
CA LEU A 213 4.81 -3.34 -7.42
C LEU A 213 4.85 -4.23 -8.67
N PRO A 214 5.00 -5.56 -8.54
CA PRO A 214 5.23 -6.45 -9.69
C PRO A 214 3.93 -6.75 -10.45
N VAL A 215 3.32 -5.75 -11.08
CA VAL A 215 2.08 -5.88 -11.84
C VAL A 215 2.22 -5.43 -13.29
N VAL A 216 1.34 -5.95 -14.12
CA VAL A 216 1.00 -5.43 -15.45
C VAL A 216 -0.30 -4.65 -15.32
N LEU A 217 -0.32 -3.41 -15.81
CA LEU A 217 -1.51 -2.59 -15.85
C LEU A 217 -2.44 -3.02 -16.99
N GLY A 218 -3.71 -3.19 -16.67
CA GLY A 218 -4.72 -3.59 -17.64
C GLY A 218 -6.09 -3.70 -17.00
N PHE A 219 -7.10 -3.89 -17.85
CA PHE A 219 -8.49 -4.10 -17.45
C PHE A 219 -8.95 -5.48 -17.90
N ALA A 220 -9.98 -6.01 -17.26
CA ALA A 220 -10.49 -7.29 -17.68
C ALA A 220 -12.00 -7.40 -17.45
N VAL A 221 -12.63 -8.22 -18.31
CA VAL A 221 -14.00 -8.67 -18.13
C VAL A 221 -13.99 -10.19 -18.09
N LEU A 222 -14.37 -10.78 -16.97
CA LEU A 222 -14.56 -12.24 -16.83
C LEU A 222 -16.03 -12.57 -16.99
N TYR A 223 -16.35 -13.46 -17.94
CA TYR A 223 -17.70 -13.90 -18.22
C TYR A 223 -18.10 -15.17 -17.44
N ALA A 224 -19.38 -15.35 -17.21
CA ALA A 224 -19.94 -16.51 -16.51
C ALA A 224 -19.66 -17.86 -17.22
N ASN A 225 -19.29 -17.84 -18.50
CA ASN A 225 -18.87 -19.01 -19.28
C ASN A 225 -17.39 -19.35 -19.16
N THR A 226 -16.64 -18.67 -18.28
CA THR A 226 -15.18 -18.75 -18.04
C THR A 226 -14.27 -18.02 -19.03
N SER A 227 -14.81 -17.56 -20.16
CA SER A 227 -14.01 -16.71 -21.07
C SER A 227 -13.70 -15.36 -20.43
N MET A 228 -12.62 -14.75 -20.88
CA MET A 228 -12.15 -13.48 -20.33
C MET A 228 -11.59 -12.60 -21.44
N ASP A 229 -11.96 -11.33 -21.43
CA ASP A 229 -11.33 -10.30 -22.24
C ASP A 229 -10.32 -9.55 -21.37
N PHE A 230 -9.06 -9.51 -21.80
CA PHE A 230 -7.98 -8.83 -21.11
C PHE A 230 -7.45 -7.67 -21.98
N PHE A 231 -7.54 -6.46 -21.46
CA PHE A 231 -7.14 -5.22 -22.13
C PHE A 231 -5.81 -4.74 -21.58
N VAL A 232 -4.78 -4.74 -22.40
CA VAL A 232 -3.40 -4.47 -22.01
C VAL A 232 -2.63 -3.88 -23.19
N ASP A 233 -1.46 -3.27 -22.95
CA ASP A 233 -0.53 -2.97 -24.03
C ASP A 233 -0.03 -4.28 -24.65
N THR A 234 -0.51 -4.57 -25.86
CA THR A 234 -0.25 -5.84 -26.55
C THR A 234 1.21 -6.05 -26.92
N ASP A 235 2.02 -4.98 -26.98
CA ASP A 235 3.45 -5.07 -27.25
C ASP A 235 4.22 -5.79 -26.12
N LYS A 236 3.62 -5.87 -24.91
CA LYS A 236 4.18 -6.59 -23.75
C LYS A 236 3.93 -8.09 -23.76
N ILE A 237 3.03 -8.58 -24.64
CA ILE A 237 2.51 -9.94 -24.62
C ILE A 237 3.15 -10.78 -25.74
N ASP A 238 3.86 -11.85 -25.37
CA ASP A 238 4.10 -12.97 -26.28
C ASP A 238 2.81 -13.80 -26.36
N CYS A 239 2.00 -13.59 -27.40
CA CYS A 239 0.70 -14.23 -27.56
C CYS A 239 0.75 -15.75 -27.47
N PHE A 240 1.80 -16.40 -27.98
CA PHE A 240 1.91 -17.85 -27.93
C PHE A 240 2.17 -18.34 -26.51
N ALA A 241 3.19 -17.80 -25.85
CA ALA A 241 3.55 -18.16 -24.48
C ALA A 241 2.40 -17.83 -23.51
N PHE A 242 1.77 -16.67 -23.68
CA PHE A 242 0.62 -16.25 -22.88
C PHE A 242 -0.56 -17.24 -23.01
N THR A 243 -0.94 -17.61 -24.25
CA THR A 243 -2.04 -18.55 -24.47
C THR A 243 -1.75 -19.94 -23.89
N GLN A 244 -0.48 -20.40 -23.94
CA GLN A 244 -0.09 -21.64 -23.27
C GLN A 244 -0.21 -21.55 -21.75
N HIS A 245 0.01 -20.37 -21.18
CA HIS A 245 -0.03 -20.11 -19.75
C HIS A 245 -1.46 -20.00 -19.19
N VAL A 246 -2.31 -19.18 -19.83
CA VAL A 246 -3.67 -18.88 -19.33
C VAL A 246 -4.77 -19.73 -19.95
N GLY A 247 -4.53 -20.41 -21.08
CA GLY A 247 -5.51 -21.17 -21.86
C GLY A 247 -6.12 -20.36 -23.00
N GLN A 248 -6.93 -21.04 -23.83
CA GLN A 248 -7.54 -20.49 -25.05
C GLN A 248 -8.72 -19.54 -24.78
N ASP A 249 -9.25 -19.54 -23.56
CA ASP A 249 -10.48 -18.81 -23.21
C ASP A 249 -10.18 -17.35 -22.79
N VAL A 250 -8.93 -16.90 -22.86
CA VAL A 250 -8.54 -15.52 -22.59
C VAL A 250 -8.16 -14.83 -23.89
N SER A 251 -8.94 -13.82 -24.25
CA SER A 251 -8.68 -12.97 -25.42
C SER A 251 -7.93 -11.70 -24.99
N VAL A 252 -6.87 -11.36 -25.70
CA VAL A 252 -6.07 -10.15 -25.44
C VAL A 252 -6.46 -9.05 -26.41
N TYR A 253 -6.73 -7.87 -25.88
CA TYR A 253 -7.07 -6.68 -26.65
C TYR A 253 -6.19 -5.49 -26.25
N PRO A 254 -5.90 -4.55 -27.17
CA PRO A 254 -5.29 -3.29 -26.81
C PRO A 254 -6.27 -2.47 -25.95
N ILE A 255 -5.72 -1.65 -25.04
CA ILE A 255 -6.50 -0.89 -24.03
C ILE A 255 -7.56 0.02 -24.67
N ASP A 256 -7.28 0.59 -25.85
CA ASP A 256 -8.21 1.45 -26.59
C ASP A 256 -9.51 0.75 -27.02
N LYS A 257 -9.54 -0.58 -26.99
CA LYS A 257 -10.75 -1.40 -27.25
C LYS A 257 -11.67 -1.59 -26.06
N LEU A 258 -11.24 -1.19 -24.86
CA LEU A 258 -12.06 -1.34 -23.67
C LEU A 258 -13.42 -0.65 -23.81
N GLY A 259 -13.46 0.60 -24.25
CA GLY A 259 -14.71 1.33 -24.44
C GLY A 259 -15.69 0.66 -25.41
N ASP A 260 -15.19 0.13 -26.55
CA ASP A 260 -16.00 -0.59 -27.54
C ASP A 260 -16.64 -1.85 -26.94
N VAL A 261 -15.92 -2.57 -26.09
CA VAL A 261 -16.42 -3.80 -25.43
C VAL A 261 -17.43 -3.46 -24.34
N LEU A 262 -17.15 -2.47 -23.50
CA LEU A 262 -18.07 -2.02 -22.45
C LEU A 262 -19.40 -1.51 -23.04
N GLN A 263 -19.35 -0.78 -24.16
CA GLN A 263 -20.55 -0.35 -24.87
C GLN A 263 -21.36 -1.54 -25.39
N ARG A 264 -20.71 -2.55 -25.99
CA ARG A 264 -21.36 -3.77 -26.47
C ARG A 264 -22.03 -4.56 -25.35
N ILE A 265 -21.36 -4.68 -24.19
CA ILE A 265 -21.92 -5.29 -22.98
C ILE A 265 -23.23 -4.57 -22.58
N GLY A 266 -23.25 -3.25 -22.70
CA GLY A 266 -24.45 -2.45 -22.47
C GLY A 266 -25.56 -2.70 -23.49
N GLU A 267 -25.24 -2.66 -24.80
CA GLU A 267 -26.19 -2.93 -25.89
C GLU A 267 -26.84 -4.31 -25.79
N ASP A 268 -26.07 -5.31 -25.31
CA ASP A 268 -26.53 -6.67 -25.02
C ASP A 268 -27.31 -6.79 -23.70
N GLN A 269 -27.49 -5.70 -22.95
CA GLN A 269 -28.19 -5.64 -21.67
C GLN A 269 -27.68 -6.66 -20.63
N GLN A 270 -26.38 -6.93 -20.62
CA GLN A 270 -25.78 -7.90 -19.71
C GLN A 270 -25.86 -7.44 -18.26
N LYS A 271 -25.99 -8.40 -17.34
CA LYS A 271 -25.90 -8.17 -15.88
C LYS A 271 -24.46 -8.30 -15.43
N VAL A 272 -23.83 -7.16 -15.13
CA VAL A 272 -22.40 -7.08 -14.80
C VAL A 272 -22.20 -6.76 -13.33
N LEU A 273 -21.44 -7.59 -12.62
CA LEU A 273 -20.91 -7.25 -11.31
C LEU A 273 -19.83 -6.18 -11.49
N ALA A 274 -19.98 -5.07 -10.81
CA ALA A 274 -18.96 -4.03 -10.76
C ALA A 274 -18.85 -3.50 -9.33
N ASP A 275 -17.64 -3.35 -8.85
CA ASP A 275 -17.39 -2.77 -7.54
C ASP A 275 -17.45 -1.24 -7.64
N PRO A 276 -18.41 -0.59 -6.98
CA PRO A 276 -18.57 0.85 -7.10
C PRO A 276 -17.46 1.65 -6.37
N ASP A 277 -16.69 0.99 -5.48
CA ASP A 277 -15.64 1.62 -4.69
C ASP A 277 -14.25 1.46 -5.31
N SER A 278 -13.98 0.35 -6.00
CA SER A 278 -12.67 0.04 -6.57
C SER A 278 -12.59 0.06 -8.09
N ALA A 279 -13.73 0.07 -8.80
CA ALA A 279 -13.75 0.29 -10.24
C ALA A 279 -14.02 1.76 -10.57
N ASN A 280 -13.26 2.31 -11.52
CA ASN A 280 -13.42 3.71 -11.89
C ASN A 280 -14.81 4.03 -12.48
N ALA A 281 -15.26 5.25 -12.28
CA ALA A 281 -16.60 5.69 -12.67
C ALA A 281 -16.80 5.64 -14.20
N TRP A 282 -15.77 5.91 -14.99
CA TRP A 282 -15.87 5.93 -16.45
C TRP A 282 -16.30 4.58 -17.00
N THR A 283 -15.67 3.48 -16.58
CA THR A 283 -16.00 2.13 -17.05
C THR A 283 -17.45 1.75 -16.74
N GLN A 284 -17.91 2.10 -15.55
CA GLN A 284 -19.28 1.79 -15.11
C GLN A 284 -20.31 2.66 -15.81
N LEU A 285 -20.04 3.97 -15.98
CA LEU A 285 -20.94 4.89 -16.67
C LEU A 285 -21.11 4.54 -18.16
N VAL A 286 -20.03 4.14 -18.85
CA VAL A 286 -20.10 3.71 -20.25
C VAL A 286 -21.04 2.51 -20.41
N MET A 287 -20.94 1.50 -19.54
CA MET A 287 -21.84 0.34 -19.58
C MET A 287 -23.29 0.71 -19.24
N GLU A 288 -23.50 1.52 -18.19
CA GLU A 288 -24.84 1.94 -17.75
C GLU A 288 -25.55 2.79 -18.82
N GLU A 289 -24.85 3.76 -19.41
CA GLU A 289 -25.34 4.63 -20.48
C GLU A 289 -25.69 3.83 -21.75
N ALA A 290 -24.99 2.72 -22.01
CA ALA A 290 -25.28 1.81 -23.12
C ALA A 290 -26.40 0.77 -22.82
N GLY A 291 -26.86 0.65 -21.57
CA GLY A 291 -28.00 -0.19 -21.17
C GLY A 291 -27.67 -1.44 -20.37
N ALA A 292 -26.44 -1.62 -19.90
CA ALA A 292 -26.09 -2.72 -19.00
C ALA A 292 -26.83 -2.63 -17.66
N ILE A 293 -27.07 -3.79 -17.06
CA ILE A 293 -27.61 -3.89 -15.71
C ILE A 293 -26.45 -4.06 -14.74
N LEU A 294 -25.98 -2.95 -14.16
CA LEU A 294 -24.90 -2.99 -13.17
C LEU A 294 -25.42 -3.52 -11.84
N VAL A 295 -24.73 -4.53 -11.31
CA VAL A 295 -24.96 -5.07 -9.97
C VAL A 295 -23.79 -4.66 -9.09
N ALA A 296 -24.05 -3.76 -8.15
CA ALA A 296 -23.04 -3.31 -7.22
C ALA A 296 -22.60 -4.44 -6.28
N GLY A 297 -21.31 -4.60 -6.08
CA GLY A 297 -20.74 -5.56 -5.15
C GLY A 297 -19.24 -5.61 -5.22
N GLN A 298 -18.62 -6.08 -4.15
CA GLN A 298 -17.17 -6.18 -4.04
C GLN A 298 -16.58 -7.06 -5.16
N ASP A 299 -15.40 -6.68 -5.62
CA ASP A 299 -14.62 -7.48 -6.56
C ASP A 299 -14.43 -8.91 -6.02
N PRO A 300 -14.90 -9.94 -6.73
CA PRO A 300 -14.91 -11.31 -6.22
C PRO A 300 -13.53 -11.96 -6.16
N THR A 301 -12.50 -11.32 -6.70
CA THR A 301 -11.11 -11.79 -6.64
C THR A 301 -10.42 -11.42 -5.33
N MET A 302 -10.87 -10.35 -4.68
CA MET A 302 -10.21 -9.77 -3.51
C MET A 302 -10.03 -10.77 -2.37
N LEU A 303 -11.10 -11.46 -1.99
CA LEU A 303 -11.06 -12.39 -0.86
C LEU A 303 -10.24 -13.67 -1.17
N PRO A 304 -10.42 -14.36 -2.32
CA PRO A 304 -9.56 -15.49 -2.68
C PRO A 304 -8.08 -15.13 -2.79
N LYS A 305 -7.74 -13.93 -3.32
CA LYS A 305 -6.36 -13.42 -3.39
C LYS A 305 -5.77 -13.19 -2.00
N ALA A 306 -6.56 -12.64 -1.09
CA ALA A 306 -6.13 -12.36 0.28
C ALA A 306 -5.85 -13.63 1.11
N CYS A 307 -6.65 -14.69 0.91
CA CYS A 307 -6.48 -15.98 1.59
C CYS A 307 -5.49 -16.86 0.82
N LYS A 308 -4.20 -16.74 1.16
CA LYS A 308 -3.12 -17.45 0.48
C LYS A 308 -3.27 -18.97 0.65
N ASN A 309 -3.05 -19.71 -0.45
CA ASN A 309 -2.99 -21.15 -0.42
C ASN A 309 -1.68 -21.66 0.23
N GLU A 310 -1.56 -22.96 0.47
CA GLU A 310 -0.40 -23.55 1.18
C GLU A 310 0.93 -23.38 0.42
N ILE A 311 0.91 -23.29 -0.92
CA ILE A 311 2.11 -23.05 -1.72
C ILE A 311 2.54 -21.59 -1.56
N GLU A 312 1.62 -20.64 -1.70
CA GLU A 312 1.88 -19.23 -1.45
C GLU A 312 2.38 -18.99 -0.01
N LEU A 313 1.78 -19.63 1.00
CA LEU A 313 2.24 -19.52 2.40
C LEU A 313 3.62 -20.14 2.61
N THR A 314 3.93 -21.24 1.93
CA THR A 314 5.28 -21.83 1.97
C THR A 314 6.32 -20.89 1.39
N GLY A 315 6.00 -20.23 0.27
CA GLY A 315 6.84 -19.19 -0.32
C GLY A 315 7.02 -18.00 0.64
N MET A 316 5.92 -17.49 1.22
CA MET A 316 5.98 -16.38 2.19
C MET A 316 6.89 -16.71 3.39
N ARG A 317 6.79 -17.91 3.95
CA ARG A 317 7.66 -18.35 5.05
C ARG A 317 9.14 -18.40 4.63
N ALA A 318 9.41 -18.90 3.42
CA ALA A 318 10.77 -18.98 2.88
C ALA A 318 11.35 -17.58 2.58
N ALA A 319 10.57 -16.69 1.99
CA ALA A 319 10.95 -15.30 1.72
C ALA A 319 11.32 -14.56 3.02
N HIS A 320 10.49 -14.68 4.07
CA HIS A 320 10.77 -14.04 5.37
C HIS A 320 11.99 -14.62 6.08
N LEU A 321 12.31 -15.89 5.85
CA LEU A 321 13.53 -16.47 6.41
C LEU A 321 14.78 -15.88 5.73
N ARG A 322 14.79 -15.75 4.40
CA ARG A 322 15.87 -15.11 3.63
C ARG A 322 16.01 -13.63 3.99
N ASP A 323 14.88 -12.93 4.07
CA ASP A 323 14.86 -11.52 4.46
C ASP A 323 15.36 -11.32 5.89
N GLY A 324 15.02 -12.24 6.81
CA GLY A 324 15.52 -12.26 8.18
C GLY A 324 17.04 -12.39 8.25
N VAL A 325 17.66 -13.17 7.36
CA VAL A 325 19.12 -13.26 7.21
C VAL A 325 19.70 -11.91 6.76
N ALA A 326 19.14 -11.30 5.71
CA ALA A 326 19.60 -10.02 5.17
C ALA A 326 19.50 -8.91 6.23
N MET A 327 18.36 -8.81 6.90
CA MET A 327 18.12 -7.85 7.98
C MET A 327 19.06 -8.05 9.18
N THR A 328 19.29 -9.30 9.58
CA THR A 328 20.21 -9.61 10.69
C THR A 328 21.65 -9.20 10.36
N ARG A 329 22.11 -9.47 9.14
CA ARG A 329 23.44 -9.04 8.66
C ARG A 329 23.56 -7.52 8.62
N PHE A 330 22.50 -6.83 8.19
CA PHE A 330 22.46 -5.37 8.24
C PHE A 330 22.55 -4.84 9.67
N LEU A 331 21.78 -5.38 10.61
CA LEU A 331 21.83 -4.94 12.01
C LEU A 331 23.19 -5.21 12.66
N ALA A 332 23.81 -6.35 12.37
CA ALA A 332 25.15 -6.68 12.82
C ALA A 332 26.20 -5.72 12.23
N TRP A 333 26.10 -5.40 10.94
CA TRP A 333 26.95 -4.41 10.27
C TRP A 333 26.77 -3.01 10.88
N LEU A 334 25.52 -2.59 11.12
CA LEU A 334 25.20 -1.29 11.72
C LEU A 334 25.76 -1.15 13.14
N ASP A 335 25.67 -2.18 13.98
CA ASP A 335 26.26 -2.17 15.32
C ASP A 335 27.80 -2.08 15.26
N ARG A 336 28.44 -2.75 14.30
CA ARG A 336 29.90 -2.60 14.05
C ARG A 336 30.26 -1.18 13.61
N LEU A 337 29.45 -0.58 12.73
CA LEU A 337 29.61 0.81 12.30
C LEU A 337 29.49 1.76 13.50
N VAL A 338 28.48 1.60 14.35
CA VAL A 338 28.33 2.40 15.58
C VAL A 338 29.54 2.25 16.50
N ALA A 339 30.05 1.03 16.68
CA ALA A 339 31.21 0.75 17.53
C ALA A 339 32.52 1.31 16.98
N SER A 340 32.67 1.40 15.66
CA SER A 340 33.87 1.97 15.03
C SER A 340 33.99 3.48 15.20
N GLY A 341 32.87 4.19 15.25
CA GLY A 341 32.81 5.66 15.23
C GLY A 341 33.22 6.28 13.89
N GLU A 342 33.32 5.46 12.83
CA GLU A 342 33.71 5.89 11.47
C GLU A 342 32.48 6.20 10.64
N PHE A 343 31.96 7.43 10.71
CA PHE A 343 30.69 7.84 10.09
C PHE A 343 30.87 8.75 8.86
N GLU A 344 32.10 8.98 8.40
CA GLU A 344 32.32 9.85 7.24
C GLU A 344 31.64 9.32 5.99
N GLY A 345 30.76 10.12 5.39
CA GLY A 345 30.01 9.75 4.20
C GLY A 345 28.82 8.81 4.43
N VAL A 346 28.49 8.51 5.69
CA VAL A 346 27.33 7.69 6.04
C VAL A 346 26.13 8.59 6.34
N ASP A 347 25.01 8.33 5.66
CA ASP A 347 23.75 9.02 5.82
C ASP A 347 22.57 8.03 5.64
N GLU A 348 21.35 8.53 5.73
CA GLU A 348 20.12 7.73 5.58
C GLU A 348 20.04 6.99 4.24
N GLY A 349 20.55 7.59 3.15
CA GLY A 349 20.60 6.97 1.83
C GLY A 349 21.58 5.81 1.78
N THR A 350 22.79 5.98 2.29
CA THR A 350 23.80 4.90 2.34
C THR A 350 23.36 3.74 3.22
N LEU A 351 22.59 4.00 4.30
CA LEU A 351 22.01 2.94 5.13
C LEU A 351 20.93 2.16 4.38
N ALA A 352 20.07 2.85 3.60
CA ALA A 352 19.06 2.22 2.75
C ALA A 352 19.71 1.35 1.66
N GLU A 353 20.76 1.85 0.99
CA GLU A 353 21.51 1.08 -0.01
C GLU A 353 22.17 -0.17 0.60
N GLN A 354 22.66 -0.07 1.83
CA GLN A 354 23.32 -1.20 2.48
C GLN A 354 22.37 -2.34 2.84
N VAL A 355 21.16 -2.04 3.33
CA VAL A 355 20.17 -3.08 3.60
C VAL A 355 19.74 -3.78 2.30
N GLU A 356 19.55 -3.01 1.24
CA GLU A 356 19.22 -3.57 -0.07
C GLU A 356 20.37 -4.42 -0.62
N ALA A 357 21.63 -4.04 -0.41
CA ALA A 357 22.78 -4.84 -0.82
C ALA A 357 22.76 -6.24 -0.18
N PHE A 358 22.42 -6.37 1.12
CA PHE A 358 22.28 -7.67 1.76
C PHE A 358 21.09 -8.48 1.24
N ARG A 359 19.99 -7.83 0.83
CA ARG A 359 18.83 -8.48 0.22
C ARG A 359 19.13 -9.01 -1.17
N ARG A 360 19.90 -8.26 -1.98
CA ARG A 360 20.34 -8.69 -3.33
C ARG A 360 21.18 -9.98 -3.33
N GLU A 361 21.79 -10.33 -2.23
CA GLU A 361 22.53 -11.59 -2.08
C GLU A 361 21.61 -12.79 -1.81
N GLN A 362 20.32 -12.55 -1.53
CA GLN A 362 19.37 -13.63 -1.22
C GLN A 362 18.77 -14.22 -2.51
N GLU A 363 18.53 -15.53 -2.47
CA GLU A 363 17.84 -16.22 -3.57
C GLU A 363 16.43 -15.65 -3.80
N HIS A 364 16.00 -15.61 -5.04
CA HIS A 364 14.69 -15.11 -5.47
C HIS A 364 14.43 -13.61 -5.24
N TYR A 365 15.41 -12.84 -4.78
CA TYR A 365 15.26 -11.39 -4.67
C TYR A 365 15.03 -10.76 -6.04
N VAL A 366 14.08 -9.82 -6.11
CA VAL A 366 13.74 -9.09 -7.34
C VAL A 366 14.05 -7.60 -7.18
N GLU A 367 13.42 -6.97 -6.20
CA GLU A 367 13.53 -5.54 -5.91
C GLU A 367 12.98 -5.23 -4.51
N PRO A 368 13.12 -4.02 -3.95
CA PRO A 368 12.38 -3.62 -2.76
C PRO A 368 10.87 -3.71 -2.96
N SER A 369 10.10 -4.01 -1.90
CA SER A 369 8.63 -4.04 -1.96
C SER A 369 7.99 -2.66 -1.87
N PHE A 370 8.75 -1.67 -1.41
CA PHE A 370 8.46 -0.23 -1.37
C PHE A 370 9.75 0.55 -1.18
N ASP A 371 9.69 1.87 -1.31
CA ASP A 371 10.87 2.70 -1.08
C ASP A 371 11.25 2.70 0.39
N THR A 372 12.48 2.26 0.68
CA THR A 372 12.98 2.10 2.04
C THR A 372 12.89 3.40 2.84
N ILE A 373 12.22 3.36 3.97
CA ILE A 373 12.19 4.42 4.98
C ILE A 373 13.40 4.23 5.88
N SER A 374 14.44 5.03 5.66
CA SER A 374 15.68 5.05 6.41
C SER A 374 15.76 6.41 7.09
N ALA A 375 15.44 6.48 8.39
CA ALA A 375 15.20 7.75 9.07
C ALA A 375 15.92 7.87 10.40
N LEU A 376 16.75 8.91 10.52
CA LEU A 376 17.51 9.25 11.72
C LEU A 376 16.82 10.36 12.53
N GLY A 377 16.68 10.16 13.82
CA GLY A 377 16.17 11.16 14.75
C GLY A 377 14.85 11.80 14.31
N PRO A 378 14.81 13.15 14.11
CA PRO A 378 13.58 13.87 13.75
C PRO A 378 12.94 13.44 12.41
N ASN A 379 13.71 12.94 11.43
CA ASN A 379 13.18 12.48 10.16
C ASN A 379 12.25 11.27 10.35
N ALA A 380 12.50 10.45 11.36
CA ALA A 380 11.64 9.32 11.72
C ALA A 380 10.25 9.74 12.25
N ALA A 381 10.05 11.03 12.57
CA ALA A 381 8.73 11.54 12.94
C ALA A 381 7.75 11.63 11.74
N MET A 382 8.28 11.62 10.51
CA MET A 382 7.50 11.46 9.29
C MET A 382 7.39 9.97 9.00
N CYS A 383 6.20 9.37 9.25
CA CYS A 383 6.04 7.91 9.19
C CYS A 383 6.28 7.32 7.77
N HIS A 384 6.16 8.13 6.72
CA HIS A 384 6.50 7.79 5.33
C HIS A 384 7.65 8.67 4.80
N TYR A 385 8.69 8.86 5.64
CA TYR A 385 9.88 9.61 5.26
C TYR A 385 10.60 8.97 4.08
N HIS A 386 11.05 9.79 3.14
CA HIS A 386 11.88 9.35 2.03
C HIS A 386 13.15 10.20 1.95
N HIS A 387 14.31 9.56 2.06
CA HIS A 387 15.61 10.25 2.09
C HIS A 387 15.94 10.99 0.79
N THR A 388 15.29 10.66 -0.34
CA THR A 388 15.46 11.37 -1.63
C THR A 388 14.62 12.64 -1.73
N ASN A 389 13.64 12.86 -0.83
CA ASN A 389 12.78 14.05 -0.84
C ASN A 389 13.44 15.29 -0.21
N GLY A 390 14.71 15.22 0.13
CA GLY A 390 15.47 16.30 0.72
C GLY A 390 16.96 15.98 0.81
N THR A 391 17.64 16.58 1.79
CA THR A 391 19.02 16.23 2.10
C THR A 391 19.02 15.13 3.14
N PRO A 392 19.55 13.92 2.82
CA PRO A 392 19.67 12.83 3.80
C PRO A 392 20.41 13.28 5.05
N ARG A 393 19.94 12.86 6.22
CA ARG A 393 20.58 13.19 7.48
C ARG A 393 21.84 12.36 7.66
N ALA A 394 22.94 13.03 8.02
CA ALA A 394 24.21 12.36 8.27
C ALA A 394 24.14 11.51 9.56
N PHE A 395 24.76 10.33 9.53
CA PHE A 395 24.82 9.41 10.66
C PHE A 395 25.71 9.94 11.79
N GLY A 396 25.44 9.51 13.03
CA GLY A 396 26.29 9.74 14.20
C GLY A 396 25.90 10.93 15.10
N GLN A 397 24.78 11.60 14.82
CA GLN A 397 24.29 12.73 15.63
C GLN A 397 23.01 12.40 16.43
N ASP A 398 22.34 11.33 16.09
CA ASP A 398 21.03 10.96 16.63
C ASP A 398 21.13 9.75 17.56
N SER A 399 20.09 9.55 18.38
CA SER A 399 20.01 8.44 19.33
C SER A 399 19.26 7.23 18.77
N LEU A 400 18.27 7.47 17.90
CA LEU A 400 17.43 6.45 17.27
C LEU A 400 17.55 6.49 15.75
N TYR A 401 17.52 5.30 15.16
CA TYR A 401 17.37 5.06 13.74
C TYR A 401 16.14 4.17 13.52
N LEU A 402 15.24 4.60 12.66
CA LEU A 402 14.10 3.83 12.21
C LEU A 402 14.38 3.35 10.79
N LEU A 403 14.36 2.03 10.61
CA LEU A 403 14.43 1.39 9.31
C LEU A 403 13.14 0.60 9.07
N ASP A 404 12.40 1.03 8.05
CA ASP A 404 11.24 0.33 7.54
C ASP A 404 11.49 -0.03 6.08
N SER A 405 11.45 -1.31 5.77
CA SER A 405 11.88 -1.83 4.47
C SER A 405 11.35 -3.22 4.20
N GLY A 406 11.23 -3.55 2.93
CA GLY A 406 10.79 -4.86 2.51
C GLY A 406 11.38 -5.24 1.15
N ALA A 407 11.08 -6.45 0.70
CA ALA A 407 11.54 -6.96 -0.57
C ALA A 407 10.46 -7.77 -1.29
N GLN A 408 10.48 -7.66 -2.62
CA GLN A 408 9.81 -8.59 -3.51
C GLN A 408 10.75 -9.77 -3.76
N TYR A 409 10.35 -10.94 -3.33
CA TYR A 409 10.92 -12.22 -3.72
C TYR A 409 9.96 -12.92 -4.68
N MET A 410 10.47 -13.72 -5.60
CA MET A 410 9.61 -14.44 -6.55
C MET A 410 8.54 -15.32 -5.87
N ASP A 411 8.76 -15.70 -4.62
CA ASP A 411 7.87 -16.54 -3.81
C ASP A 411 7.30 -15.84 -2.57
N GLY A 412 7.34 -14.50 -2.52
CA GLY A 412 6.73 -13.74 -1.41
C GLY A 412 7.11 -12.27 -1.40
N THR A 413 6.37 -11.51 -0.62
CA THR A 413 6.62 -10.09 -0.34
C THR A 413 6.88 -9.92 1.15
N THR A 414 7.94 -9.19 1.51
CA THR A 414 8.29 -8.92 2.91
C THR A 414 8.11 -7.45 3.25
N ASP A 415 7.91 -7.20 4.54
CA ASP A 415 7.76 -5.90 5.16
C ASP A 415 8.22 -5.98 6.62
N ILE A 416 9.06 -5.05 7.07
CA ILE A 416 9.61 -5.05 8.41
C ILE A 416 10.06 -3.67 8.84
N THR A 417 9.66 -3.25 10.04
CA THR A 417 10.28 -2.09 10.70
C THR A 417 11.04 -2.49 11.95
N ARG A 418 12.23 -1.92 12.09
CA ARG A 418 13.00 -1.90 13.34
C ARG A 418 13.40 -0.49 13.73
N THR A 419 13.20 -0.17 15.01
CA THR A 419 13.79 1.01 15.65
C THR A 419 15.05 0.57 16.41
N ILE A 420 16.17 1.23 16.16
CA ILE A 420 17.51 0.79 16.56
C ILE A 420 18.19 1.91 17.34
N LYS A 421 18.87 1.55 18.42
CA LYS A 421 19.73 2.45 19.16
C LYS A 421 21.05 2.69 18.41
N VAL A 422 21.32 3.93 18.04
CA VAL A 422 22.57 4.33 17.35
C VAL A 422 23.36 5.39 18.13
N GLY A 423 22.80 5.93 19.19
CA GLY A 423 23.44 6.89 20.09
C GLY A 423 22.92 6.77 21.52
N GLU A 424 23.06 7.82 22.32
CA GLU A 424 22.53 7.86 23.68
C GLU A 424 21.01 8.06 23.67
N VAL A 425 20.28 7.21 24.39
CA VAL A 425 18.81 7.22 24.42
C VAL A 425 18.29 7.73 25.77
N SER A 426 17.28 8.59 25.71
CA SER A 426 16.59 9.11 26.89
C SER A 426 15.62 8.08 27.49
N ASP A 427 15.23 8.29 28.77
CA ASP A 427 14.20 7.49 29.43
C ASP A 427 12.85 7.61 28.72
N GLU A 428 12.54 8.77 28.14
CA GLU A 428 11.34 8.97 27.34
C GLU A 428 11.33 8.09 26.08
N GLN A 429 12.44 8.05 25.33
CA GLN A 429 12.56 7.19 24.14
C GLN A 429 12.40 5.71 24.49
N LYS A 430 13.01 5.25 25.60
CA LYS A 430 12.84 3.88 26.09
C LYS A 430 11.39 3.59 26.49
N ALA A 431 10.76 4.52 27.21
CA ALA A 431 9.37 4.36 27.62
C ALA A 431 8.43 4.27 26.43
N MET A 432 8.62 5.10 25.39
CA MET A 432 7.79 5.08 24.19
C MET A 432 8.04 3.81 23.36
N PHE A 433 9.31 3.41 23.16
CA PHE A 433 9.64 2.14 22.49
C PHE A 433 8.97 0.95 23.18
N THR A 434 9.05 0.90 24.50
CA THR A 434 8.46 -0.20 25.28
C THR A 434 6.94 -0.25 25.13
N ARG A 435 6.25 0.92 25.12
CA ARG A 435 4.79 0.97 24.90
C ARG A 435 4.38 0.54 23.50
N VAL A 436 5.15 0.93 22.47
CA VAL A 436 4.93 0.46 21.10
C VAL A 436 5.12 -1.06 21.03
N LEU A 437 6.20 -1.58 21.61
CA LEU A 437 6.45 -3.03 21.68
C LEU A 437 5.37 -3.79 22.45
N GLN A 438 4.85 -3.24 23.54
CA GLN A 438 3.71 -3.81 24.28
C GLN A 438 2.46 -3.93 23.39
N GLY A 439 2.17 -2.90 22.59
CA GLY A 439 1.07 -2.94 21.62
C GLY A 439 1.28 -4.00 20.55
N HIS A 440 2.51 -4.11 20.03
CA HIS A 440 2.91 -5.16 19.08
C HIS A 440 2.69 -6.57 19.68
N ILE A 441 3.15 -6.79 20.91
CA ILE A 441 3.00 -8.06 21.63
C ILE A 441 1.53 -8.39 21.86
N ALA A 442 0.72 -7.42 22.27
CA ALA A 442 -0.69 -7.64 22.56
C ALA A 442 -1.47 -8.10 21.31
N LEU A 443 -1.16 -7.53 20.16
CA LEU A 443 -1.76 -7.94 18.89
C LEU A 443 -1.22 -9.30 18.43
N ASP A 444 0.08 -9.53 18.49
CA ASP A 444 0.72 -10.81 18.11
C ASP A 444 0.14 -12.02 18.87
N GLN A 445 -0.18 -11.83 20.15
CA GLN A 445 -0.76 -12.88 21.00
C GLN A 445 -2.29 -12.97 20.92
N ALA A 446 -2.93 -12.14 20.08
CA ALA A 446 -4.40 -12.10 20.04
C ALA A 446 -5.00 -13.45 19.64
N ARG A 447 -6.03 -13.84 20.38
CA ARG A 447 -6.91 -14.98 20.08
C ARG A 447 -8.30 -14.42 19.89
N PHE A 448 -8.90 -14.68 18.76
CA PHE A 448 -10.19 -14.09 18.41
C PHE A 448 -11.11 -15.11 17.72
N PRO A 449 -12.45 -15.00 17.91
CA PRO A 449 -13.38 -15.92 17.27
C PRO A 449 -13.44 -15.68 15.76
N ARG A 450 -13.79 -16.71 14.99
CA ARG A 450 -14.12 -16.57 13.57
C ARG A 450 -15.20 -15.49 13.38
N GLY A 451 -15.07 -14.69 12.34
CA GLY A 451 -15.94 -13.55 12.07
C GLY A 451 -15.45 -12.22 12.64
N THR A 452 -14.34 -12.20 13.37
CA THR A 452 -13.72 -10.96 13.86
C THR A 452 -13.06 -10.22 12.70
N ALA A 453 -13.36 -8.93 12.57
CA ALA A 453 -12.67 -8.03 11.65
C ALA A 453 -11.48 -7.32 12.33
N GLY A 454 -10.50 -6.88 11.55
CA GLY A 454 -9.30 -6.25 12.09
C GLY A 454 -9.55 -4.95 12.87
N ILE A 455 -10.61 -4.22 12.56
CA ILE A 455 -11.04 -3.03 13.33
C ILE A 455 -11.30 -3.35 14.82
N GLN A 456 -11.70 -4.58 15.14
CA GLN A 456 -11.92 -5.02 16.53
C GLN A 456 -10.61 -5.32 17.27
N LEU A 457 -9.51 -5.54 16.54
CA LEU A 457 -8.21 -5.89 17.10
C LEU A 457 -7.26 -4.69 17.22
N ASP A 458 -7.48 -3.63 16.47
CA ASP A 458 -6.63 -2.41 16.43
C ASP A 458 -6.40 -1.82 17.83
N VAL A 459 -7.43 -1.82 18.68
CA VAL A 459 -7.35 -1.32 20.04
C VAL A 459 -6.29 -2.03 20.90
N LEU A 460 -5.99 -3.31 20.63
CA LEU A 460 -4.98 -4.06 21.37
C LEU A 460 -3.60 -3.43 21.24
N ALA A 461 -3.27 -3.00 20.02
CA ALA A 461 -1.98 -2.36 19.74
C ALA A 461 -1.91 -0.92 20.27
N ARG A 462 -3.03 -0.19 20.30
CA ARG A 462 -3.07 1.20 20.78
C ARG A 462 -3.14 1.34 22.29
N MET A 463 -3.68 0.35 22.97
CA MET A 463 -4.03 0.46 24.40
C MET A 463 -2.84 0.87 25.30
N PRO A 464 -1.60 0.38 25.15
CA PRO A 464 -0.48 0.83 25.98
C PRO A 464 -0.12 2.30 25.81
N LEU A 465 -0.27 2.85 24.59
CA LEU A 465 -0.07 4.27 24.31
C LEU A 465 -1.23 5.10 24.87
N TRP A 466 -2.47 4.70 24.64
CA TRP A 466 -3.65 5.41 25.17
C TRP A 466 -3.66 5.54 26.69
N GLN A 467 -3.23 4.49 27.40
CA GLN A 467 -3.10 4.53 28.87
C GLN A 467 -2.09 5.57 29.35
N ALA A 468 -1.16 5.97 28.49
CA ALA A 468 -0.18 7.03 28.77
C ALA A 468 -0.55 8.39 28.12
N GLY A 469 -1.69 8.48 27.42
CA GLY A 469 -2.16 9.70 26.77
C GLY A 469 -1.58 9.96 25.38
N TYR A 470 -1.07 8.91 24.71
CA TYR A 470 -0.46 8.99 23.38
C TYR A 470 -1.24 8.18 22.33
N ASN A 471 -1.00 8.48 21.05
CA ASN A 471 -1.61 7.77 19.92
C ASN A 471 -0.67 7.83 18.69
N TYR A 472 -1.04 7.15 17.61
CA TYR A 472 -0.47 7.28 16.27
C TYR A 472 -1.59 7.34 15.21
N ASP A 473 -1.32 8.00 14.08
CA ASP A 473 -2.35 8.40 13.10
C ASP A 473 -2.41 7.51 11.86
N HIS A 474 -1.68 6.37 11.82
CA HIS A 474 -1.78 5.37 10.77
C HIS A 474 -2.52 4.10 11.23
N GLY A 475 -2.81 3.19 10.32
CA GLY A 475 -3.36 1.86 10.65
C GLY A 475 -2.33 1.02 11.43
N THR A 476 -2.80 0.07 12.22
CA THR A 476 -1.93 -0.87 12.93
C THR A 476 -1.42 -1.99 12.03
N GLY A 477 -2.10 -2.24 10.90
CA GLY A 477 -1.69 -3.24 9.95
C GLY A 477 -2.56 -3.27 8.70
N HIS A 478 -1.97 -3.74 7.62
CA HIS A 478 -2.56 -3.91 6.29
C HIS A 478 -2.37 -5.34 5.80
N GLY A 479 -3.11 -5.75 4.79
CA GLY A 479 -2.84 -6.99 4.08
C GLY A 479 -1.53 -6.90 3.28
N VAL A 480 -0.92 -8.05 3.02
CA VAL A 480 0.31 -8.16 2.21
C VAL A 480 0.12 -9.21 1.13
N GLY A 481 0.49 -8.88 -0.09
CA GLY A 481 0.41 -9.74 -1.27
C GLY A 481 1.46 -10.84 -1.29
N HIS A 482 1.33 -11.76 -2.25
CA HIS A 482 2.32 -12.79 -2.54
C HIS A 482 3.00 -12.48 -3.86
N PHE A 483 4.19 -11.89 -3.81
CA PHE A 483 4.86 -11.29 -4.95
C PHE A 483 3.90 -10.35 -5.71
N LEU A 484 3.24 -9.49 -4.93
CA LEU A 484 2.28 -8.46 -5.37
C LEU A 484 2.43 -7.23 -4.44
N SER A 485 1.37 -6.42 -4.29
CA SER A 485 1.43 -5.23 -3.45
C SER A 485 1.81 -5.54 -2.01
N VAL A 486 2.72 -4.76 -1.44
CA VAL A 486 3.00 -4.76 -0.01
C VAL A 486 1.77 -4.32 0.78
N HIS A 487 0.99 -3.35 0.26
CA HIS A 487 -0.30 -2.97 0.78
C HIS A 487 -1.42 -3.63 -0.03
N GLU A 488 -2.08 -4.63 0.52
CA GLU A 488 -3.19 -5.27 -0.15
C GLU A 488 -4.46 -5.26 0.72
N GLY A 489 -5.62 -5.30 0.06
CA GLY A 489 -6.92 -5.50 0.69
C GLY A 489 -7.47 -6.91 0.44
N PRO A 490 -8.65 -7.23 1.00
CA PRO A 490 -9.59 -6.35 1.72
C PRO A 490 -9.36 -6.28 3.24
N GLN A 491 -8.45 -7.11 3.81
CA GLN A 491 -8.19 -7.17 5.24
C GLN A 491 -7.31 -6.00 5.70
N ARG A 492 -7.60 -5.50 6.92
CA ARG A 492 -6.87 -4.39 7.52
C ARG A 492 -7.09 -4.38 9.03
N ILE A 493 -6.05 -4.02 9.80
CA ILE A 493 -6.15 -3.73 11.23
C ILE A 493 -5.98 -2.22 11.41
N ALA A 494 -7.08 -1.50 11.62
CA ALA A 494 -7.08 -0.04 11.72
C ALA A 494 -8.33 0.45 12.45
N PRO A 495 -8.35 1.68 13.01
CA PRO A 495 -9.50 2.21 13.74
C PRO A 495 -10.72 2.48 12.85
N LYS A 496 -10.53 2.58 11.54
CA LYS A 496 -11.57 2.78 10.52
C LYS A 496 -11.27 1.91 9.30
N GLY A 497 -12.27 1.65 8.48
CA GLY A 497 -12.10 0.98 7.18
C GLY A 497 -12.80 -0.37 7.11
N SER A 498 -12.09 -1.42 6.71
CA SER A 498 -12.66 -2.72 6.35
C SER A 498 -13.35 -3.44 7.52
N MET A 499 -14.59 -3.87 7.28
CA MET A 499 -15.36 -4.78 8.15
C MET A 499 -15.22 -6.24 7.73
N VAL A 500 -14.34 -6.55 6.78
CA VAL A 500 -14.10 -7.92 6.31
C VAL A 500 -13.51 -8.74 7.47
N ALA A 501 -14.14 -9.87 7.75
CA ALA A 501 -13.67 -10.79 8.77
C ALA A 501 -12.33 -11.41 8.36
N LEU A 502 -11.40 -11.45 9.30
CA LEU A 502 -10.12 -12.12 9.12
C LEU A 502 -10.32 -13.62 8.92
N GLN A 503 -9.61 -14.19 7.95
CA GLN A 503 -9.70 -15.60 7.57
C GLN A 503 -8.32 -16.25 7.54
N PRO A 504 -8.21 -17.58 7.78
CA PRO A 504 -6.96 -18.30 7.63
C PRO A 504 -6.32 -18.09 6.27
N GLY A 505 -5.00 -17.92 6.25
CA GLY A 505 -4.22 -17.62 5.04
C GLY A 505 -4.07 -16.13 4.72
N MET A 506 -4.81 -15.23 5.39
CA MET A 506 -4.59 -13.79 5.25
C MET A 506 -3.27 -13.39 5.92
N VAL A 507 -2.41 -12.71 5.16
CA VAL A 507 -1.17 -12.11 5.67
C VAL A 507 -1.45 -10.66 6.02
N LEU A 508 -0.92 -10.21 7.18
CA LEU A 508 -1.07 -8.84 7.67
C LEU A 508 0.22 -8.33 8.30
N SER A 509 0.43 -7.03 8.24
CA SER A 509 1.40 -6.36 9.12
C SER A 509 0.84 -6.19 10.53
N ASN A 510 1.75 -6.09 11.50
CA ASN A 510 1.52 -5.71 12.90
C ASN A 510 2.57 -4.65 13.23
N GLU A 511 2.21 -3.37 13.06
CA GLU A 511 3.14 -2.24 12.95
C GLU A 511 2.77 -1.02 13.82
N PRO A 512 2.43 -1.14 15.10
CA PRO A 512 2.20 0.02 15.95
C PRO A 512 3.42 0.94 15.99
N GLY A 513 3.17 2.25 16.13
CA GLY A 513 4.22 3.25 16.16
C GLY A 513 3.96 4.39 17.14
N TYR A 514 4.93 5.29 17.26
CA TYR A 514 4.83 6.57 17.96
C TYR A 514 5.75 7.59 17.28
N TYR A 515 5.25 8.78 17.03
CA TYR A 515 5.94 9.81 16.27
C TYR A 515 5.86 11.15 17.00
N ARG A 516 7.01 11.79 17.19
CA ARG A 516 7.15 13.09 17.83
C ARG A 516 7.78 14.06 16.86
N GLU A 517 7.01 15.03 16.42
CA GLU A 517 7.49 16.09 15.52
C GLU A 517 8.75 16.76 16.10
N ASP A 518 9.74 17.04 15.26
CA ASP A 518 11.07 17.55 15.60
C ASP A 518 11.86 16.70 16.62
N GLY A 519 11.45 15.47 16.87
CA GLY A 519 12.04 14.60 17.87
C GLY A 519 12.53 13.26 17.34
N PHE A 520 11.63 12.29 17.25
CA PHE A 520 11.95 10.92 16.85
C PHE A 520 10.68 10.15 16.42
N GLY A 521 10.88 9.07 15.68
CA GLY A 521 9.85 8.08 15.37
C GLY A 521 10.24 6.70 15.87
N ILE A 522 9.24 5.92 16.24
CA ILE A 522 9.36 4.52 16.68
C ILE A 522 8.29 3.73 15.96
N ARG A 523 8.68 2.60 15.33
CA ARG A 523 7.77 1.58 14.82
C ARG A 523 8.36 0.20 15.10
N CYS A 524 7.52 -0.73 15.53
CA CYS A 524 7.87 -2.13 15.73
C CYS A 524 6.96 -2.97 14.84
N GLU A 525 7.53 -3.66 13.86
CA GLU A 525 6.75 -4.36 12.86
C GLU A 525 7.24 -5.77 12.58
N ASN A 526 6.28 -6.68 12.48
CA ASN A 526 6.41 -8.00 11.89
C ASN A 526 5.21 -8.31 10.99
N LEU A 527 5.40 -9.15 9.98
CA LEU A 527 4.28 -9.77 9.29
C LEU A 527 3.82 -11.04 10.01
N VAL A 528 2.51 -11.23 9.96
CA VAL A 528 1.82 -12.38 10.54
C VAL A 528 0.83 -12.96 9.53
N VAL A 529 0.52 -14.25 9.66
CA VAL A 529 -0.56 -14.92 8.92
C VAL A 529 -1.65 -15.39 9.87
N VAL A 530 -2.91 -15.15 9.49
CA VAL A 530 -4.07 -15.64 10.25
C VAL A 530 -4.12 -17.16 10.15
N THR A 531 -4.21 -17.84 11.28
CA THR A 531 -4.25 -19.29 11.36
C THR A 531 -5.35 -19.78 12.29
N GLU A 532 -5.82 -21.01 12.07
CA GLU A 532 -6.72 -21.69 13.00
C GLU A 532 -5.96 -22.11 14.25
N LEU A 533 -6.58 -21.92 15.40
CA LEU A 533 -6.05 -22.38 16.67
C LEU A 533 -6.80 -23.63 17.14
N GLU A 534 -6.12 -24.45 17.94
CA GLU A 534 -6.78 -25.55 18.63
C GLU A 534 -7.97 -25.03 19.46
N GLN A 535 -9.10 -25.68 19.30
CA GLN A 535 -10.33 -25.32 20.02
C GLN A 535 -10.21 -25.78 21.49
N VAL A 536 -10.14 -24.79 22.39
CA VAL A 536 -10.04 -25.01 23.83
C VAL A 536 -11.39 -24.83 24.52
N GLY A 537 -12.32 -24.09 23.91
CA GLY A 537 -13.62 -23.74 24.44
C GLY A 537 -14.75 -24.06 23.48
N GLU A 538 -15.82 -23.28 23.55
CA GLU A 538 -17.04 -23.48 22.74
C GLU A 538 -16.91 -22.94 21.32
N LEU A 539 -16.03 -21.95 21.09
CA LEU A 539 -15.91 -21.26 19.81
C LEU A 539 -14.66 -21.69 19.03
N PRO A 540 -14.74 -21.81 17.68
CA PRO A 540 -13.56 -21.91 16.84
C PRO A 540 -12.79 -20.58 16.88
N MET A 541 -11.52 -20.65 17.25
CA MET A 541 -10.66 -19.50 17.43
C MET A 541 -9.63 -19.39 16.33
N LEU A 542 -9.25 -18.17 16.02
CA LEU A 542 -8.14 -17.79 15.15
C LEU A 542 -7.07 -17.08 15.97
N GLY A 543 -5.88 -17.00 15.42
CA GLY A 543 -4.75 -16.26 15.94
C GLY A 543 -3.75 -16.00 14.84
N PHE A 544 -2.53 -15.68 15.21
CA PHE A 544 -1.48 -15.32 14.27
C PHE A 544 -0.29 -16.28 14.35
N GLU A 545 0.22 -16.72 13.19
CA GLU A 545 1.53 -17.29 12.98
C GLU A 545 2.49 -16.17 12.55
N ARG A 546 3.66 -16.06 13.16
CA ARG A 546 4.68 -15.07 12.77
C ARG A 546 5.38 -15.51 11.51
N LEU A 547 5.60 -14.56 10.61
CA LEU A 547 6.43 -14.74 9.42
C LEU A 547 7.82 -14.10 9.61
N THR A 548 7.89 -12.95 10.24
CA THR A 548 9.13 -12.18 10.43
C THR A 548 9.91 -12.67 11.66
N TYR A 549 11.21 -12.94 11.46
CA TYR A 549 12.15 -13.38 12.49
C TYR A 549 13.41 -12.52 12.46
N VAL A 550 13.37 -11.37 13.13
CA VAL A 550 14.49 -10.43 13.29
C VAL A 550 14.46 -9.90 14.73
N PRO A 551 15.58 -9.80 15.47
CA PRO A 551 15.54 -9.35 16.86
C PRO A 551 15.04 -7.92 17.00
N PHE A 552 14.34 -7.62 18.09
CA PHE A 552 14.09 -6.27 18.57
C PHE A 552 15.27 -5.78 19.39
N ASP A 553 15.57 -4.48 19.31
CA ASP A 553 16.69 -3.90 20.08
C ASP A 553 16.35 -3.78 21.58
N THR A 554 16.82 -4.73 22.36
CA THR A 554 16.55 -4.81 23.80
C THR A 554 17.17 -3.66 24.62
N ARG A 555 18.14 -2.90 24.04
CA ARG A 555 18.75 -1.72 24.65
C ARG A 555 17.76 -0.56 24.78
N LEU A 556 16.66 -0.59 23.99
CA LEU A 556 15.59 0.39 24.00
C LEU A 556 14.45 0.05 24.99
N ILE A 557 14.51 -1.09 25.65
CA ILE A 557 13.43 -1.55 26.53
C ILE A 557 13.59 -0.96 27.94
N ASP A 558 12.56 -0.27 28.42
CA ASP A 558 12.38 0.01 29.83
C ASP A 558 11.74 -1.22 30.52
N ARG A 559 12.57 -2.03 31.14
CA ARG A 559 12.13 -3.27 31.81
C ARG A 559 11.11 -3.04 32.92
N SER A 560 11.08 -1.83 33.51
CA SER A 560 10.15 -1.51 34.60
C SER A 560 8.69 -1.42 34.15
N LEU A 561 8.47 -1.21 32.85
CA LEU A 561 7.15 -1.13 32.22
C LEU A 561 6.60 -2.48 31.78
N LEU A 562 7.45 -3.51 31.69
CA LEU A 562 7.04 -4.83 31.21
C LEU A 562 6.31 -5.65 32.28
N SER A 563 5.21 -6.27 31.88
CA SER A 563 4.59 -7.35 32.65
C SER A 563 5.41 -8.66 32.55
N PRO A 564 5.27 -9.60 33.50
CA PRO A 564 5.93 -10.90 33.38
C PRO A 564 5.57 -11.70 32.13
N ALA A 565 4.39 -11.47 31.53
CA ALA A 565 3.97 -12.12 30.31
C ALA A 565 4.70 -11.54 29.08
N GLU A 566 4.81 -10.23 28.98
CA GLU A 566 5.56 -9.54 27.92
C GLU A 566 7.05 -9.88 27.97
N PHE A 567 7.60 -9.96 29.19
CA PHE A 567 8.98 -10.38 29.41
C PHE A 567 9.25 -11.80 28.86
N ARG A 568 8.35 -12.74 29.14
CA ARG A 568 8.44 -14.10 28.59
C ARG A 568 8.32 -14.09 27.06
N TRP A 569 7.36 -13.33 26.51
CA TRP A 569 7.17 -13.26 25.08
C TRP A 569 8.43 -12.78 24.34
N ILE A 570 9.09 -11.73 24.85
CA ILE A 570 10.32 -11.20 24.24
C ILE A 570 11.41 -12.28 24.22
N ASN A 571 11.62 -12.96 25.34
CA ASN A 571 12.61 -14.03 25.43
C ASN A 571 12.28 -15.22 24.51
N GLU A 572 11.03 -15.67 24.48
CA GLU A 572 10.57 -16.75 23.60
C GLU A 572 10.68 -16.36 22.12
N TYR A 573 10.36 -15.13 21.78
CA TYR A 573 10.53 -14.59 20.42
C TYR A 573 12.01 -14.61 20.01
N HIS A 574 12.91 -14.12 20.84
CA HIS A 574 14.34 -14.09 20.55
C HIS A 574 14.95 -15.51 20.47
N VAL A 575 14.50 -16.43 21.30
CA VAL A 575 14.91 -17.85 21.19
C VAL A 575 14.48 -18.43 19.83
N GLU A 576 13.27 -18.13 19.37
CA GLU A 576 12.80 -18.60 18.06
C GLU A 576 13.55 -17.93 16.90
N VAL A 577 13.84 -16.63 16.99
CA VAL A 577 14.69 -15.91 16.04
C VAL A 577 16.06 -16.58 15.93
N PHE A 578 16.72 -16.82 17.05
CA PHE A 578 18.03 -17.50 17.07
C PHE A 578 17.94 -18.90 16.46
N ARG A 579 16.95 -19.70 16.87
CA ARG A 579 16.76 -21.06 16.37
C ARG A 579 16.61 -21.12 14.85
N ARG A 580 15.91 -20.13 14.25
CA ARG A 580 15.65 -20.10 12.79
C ARG A 580 16.81 -19.57 11.99
N LEU A 581 17.48 -18.52 12.47
CA LEU A 581 18.49 -17.80 11.69
C LEU A 581 19.92 -18.30 11.94
N SER A 582 20.24 -18.84 13.13
CA SER A 582 21.61 -19.29 13.45
C SER A 582 22.17 -20.36 12.48
N PRO A 583 21.35 -21.28 11.90
CA PRO A 583 21.88 -22.23 10.90
C PRO A 583 22.25 -21.59 9.54
N LEU A 584 21.82 -20.35 9.30
CA LEU A 584 21.96 -19.61 8.04
C LEU A 584 23.01 -18.48 8.11
N LEU A 585 23.62 -18.31 9.26
CA LEU A 585 24.59 -17.24 9.53
C LEU A 585 25.93 -17.83 10.00
N GLU A 586 27.00 -17.14 9.73
CA GLU A 586 28.36 -17.55 10.11
C GLU A 586 29.15 -16.36 10.69
N GLY A 587 30.31 -16.67 11.30
CA GLY A 587 31.28 -15.69 11.74
C GLY A 587 30.74 -14.61 12.68
N GLU A 588 31.04 -13.36 12.37
CA GLU A 588 30.66 -12.20 13.22
C GLU A 588 29.16 -11.95 13.24
N ASP A 589 28.44 -12.26 12.16
CA ASP A 589 27.00 -12.04 12.08
C ASP A 589 26.25 -13.04 12.98
N LEU A 590 26.72 -14.31 13.04
CA LEU A 590 26.19 -15.30 13.98
C LEU A 590 26.49 -14.92 15.44
N ALA A 591 27.71 -14.48 15.73
CA ALA A 591 28.08 -14.02 17.09
C ALA A 591 27.24 -12.81 17.53
N TRP A 592 26.97 -11.89 16.61
CA TRP A 592 26.08 -10.75 16.88
C TRP A 592 24.65 -11.22 17.15
N LEU A 593 24.11 -12.15 16.35
CA LEU A 593 22.77 -12.68 16.55
C LEU A 593 22.62 -13.34 17.93
N GLU A 594 23.63 -14.14 18.37
CA GLU A 594 23.65 -14.76 19.70
C GLU A 594 23.56 -13.70 20.81
N GLN A 595 24.29 -12.59 20.65
CA GLN A 595 24.24 -11.49 21.62
C GLN A 595 22.89 -10.76 21.58
N ALA A 596 22.38 -10.42 20.37
CA ALA A 596 21.15 -9.66 20.19
C ALA A 596 19.90 -10.43 20.64
N THR A 597 19.96 -11.76 20.67
CA THR A 597 18.87 -12.64 21.11
C THR A 597 19.07 -13.19 22.53
N SER A 598 20.06 -12.71 23.26
CA SER A 598 20.27 -13.09 24.66
C SER A 598 19.06 -12.70 25.52
N LEU A 599 18.80 -13.50 26.57
CA LEU A 599 17.70 -13.23 27.49
C LEU A 599 17.82 -11.87 28.16
N ILE A 600 16.72 -11.15 28.28
CA ILE A 600 16.67 -9.83 28.92
C ILE A 600 16.34 -9.95 30.41
#